data_7aa3d7f88304623de65939e91e33bff3
#
_entry.id   7aa3d7f88304623de65939e91e33bff3
#
_cell.length_a   1.000
_cell.length_b   1.000
_cell.length_c   1.000
_cell.angle_alpha   90.00
_cell.angle_beta   90.00
_cell.angle_gamma   90.00
#
_symmetry.space_group_name_H-M   'P 1'
#
loop_
_entity.id
_entity.type
_entity.pdbx_description
1 polymer ?
#
loop_
_entity_poly.entity_id
_entity_poly.type
_entity_poly.pdbx_seq_one_letter_code
_entity_poly.pdbx_strand_id
1 'polypeptide(L)'
;MGVSCRTRPFQIPLGALIPVRVKNLLAGAKNLGTTHITNGCYRLHPVEWNTGEAAGALAAFALKAGREPARIHADPGLRRDFQRRLASEGVPLCWFTDVGVDHPAFAALQMAAAAGEIQGAPDSLEAAALPPAARRRFGL
;
A
#
# COMPACT_ATOMS: atom_id res chain seq x y z
N MET A 1 -14.51 -31.57 -1.70
CA MET A 1 -13.79 -30.98 -2.83
C MET A 1 -13.43 -29.55 -2.48
N GLY A 2 -12.16 -29.24 -2.27
CA GLY A 2 -11.72 -27.86 -2.07
C GLY A 2 -11.70 -27.12 -3.42
N VAL A 3 -12.45 -26.05 -3.56
CA VAL A 3 -12.36 -25.18 -4.72
C VAL A 3 -11.11 -24.34 -4.53
N SER A 4 -10.04 -24.65 -5.27
CA SER A 4 -8.82 -23.83 -5.30
C SER A 4 -9.11 -22.63 -6.23
N CYS A 5 -9.44 -21.48 -5.64
CA CYS A 5 -9.51 -20.22 -6.37
C CYS A 5 -8.15 -19.54 -6.34
N ARG A 6 -7.61 -19.20 -7.53
CA ARG A 6 -6.43 -18.34 -7.61
C ARG A 6 -6.82 -16.93 -7.18
N THR A 7 -6.14 -16.38 -6.19
CA THR A 7 -6.28 -14.97 -5.81
C THR A 7 -5.44 -14.11 -6.74
N ARG A 8 -5.96 -12.94 -7.11
CA ARG A 8 -5.17 -11.89 -7.76
C ARG A 8 -4.43 -11.06 -6.69
N PRO A 9 -3.34 -10.36 -7.04
CA PRO A 9 -2.77 -9.35 -6.17
C PRO A 9 -3.84 -8.38 -5.66
N PHE A 10 -3.77 -8.02 -4.39
CA PHE A 10 -4.73 -7.13 -3.74
C PHE A 10 -4.02 -6.14 -2.84
N GLN A 11 -4.69 -5.05 -2.55
CA GLN A 11 -4.22 -4.03 -1.60
C GLN A 11 -5.07 -4.07 -0.34
N ILE A 12 -4.44 -3.81 0.80
CA ILE A 12 -5.14 -3.60 2.07
C ILE A 12 -5.30 -2.08 2.25
N PRO A 13 -6.53 -1.58 2.37
CA PRO A 13 -6.75 -0.15 2.56
C PRO A 13 -6.21 0.29 3.92
N LEU A 14 -5.54 1.44 3.96
CA LEU A 14 -4.95 2.00 5.19
C LEU A 14 -5.95 2.10 6.35
N GLY A 15 -7.20 2.40 6.04
CA GLY A 15 -8.28 2.48 7.03
C GLY A 15 -8.54 1.18 7.78
N ALA A 16 -8.19 0.01 7.21
CA ALA A 16 -8.35 -1.28 7.89
C ALA A 16 -7.43 -1.42 9.12
N LEU A 17 -6.33 -0.65 9.18
CA LEU A 17 -5.39 -0.63 10.31
C LEU A 17 -5.80 0.33 11.43
N ILE A 18 -6.78 1.20 11.19
CA ILE A 18 -7.11 2.33 12.06
C ILE A 18 -8.47 2.11 12.71
N PRO A 19 -8.54 1.87 14.02
CA PRO A 19 -9.81 1.76 14.74
C PRO A 19 -10.63 3.05 14.69
N VAL A 20 -11.94 2.91 14.56
CA VAL A 20 -12.86 4.07 14.44
C VAL A 20 -12.90 4.91 15.72
N ARG A 21 -12.82 4.27 16.89
CA ARG A 21 -13.05 4.93 18.18
C ARG A 21 -11.78 5.19 19.01
N VAL A 22 -10.70 4.49 18.73
CA VAL A 22 -9.45 4.59 19.49
C VAL A 22 -8.40 5.28 18.65
N LYS A 23 -7.94 6.44 19.09
CA LYS A 23 -7.15 7.36 18.26
C LYS A 23 -5.66 6.97 18.14
N ASN A 24 -5.11 6.35 19.18
CA ASN A 24 -3.68 6.01 19.30
C ASN A 24 -3.41 4.51 19.26
N LEU A 25 -4.25 3.76 18.57
CA LEU A 25 -4.13 2.34 18.37
C LEU A 25 -4.08 2.02 16.88
N LEU A 26 -3.25 1.07 16.49
CA LEU A 26 -3.20 0.52 15.15
C LEU A 26 -3.32 -1.00 15.20
N ALA A 27 -3.99 -1.56 14.23
CA ALA A 27 -4.03 -3.00 14.01
C ALA A 27 -2.78 -3.40 13.20
N GLY A 28 -1.90 -4.21 13.79
CA GLY A 28 -0.62 -4.59 13.19
C GLY A 28 -0.52 -6.03 12.70
N ALA A 29 -1.63 -6.78 12.71
CA ALA A 29 -1.65 -8.17 12.26
C ALA A 29 -3.08 -8.64 11.97
N LYS A 30 -3.46 -9.84 12.44
CA LYS A 30 -4.81 -10.45 12.22
C LYS A 30 -5.98 -9.67 12.79
N ASN A 31 -5.72 -8.68 13.63
CA ASN A 31 -6.71 -7.81 14.26
C ASN A 31 -7.13 -6.60 13.40
N LEU A 32 -6.67 -6.53 12.14
CA LEU A 32 -7.11 -5.49 11.19
C LEU A 32 -8.59 -5.68 10.82
N GLY A 33 -9.21 -4.59 10.33
CA GLY A 33 -10.59 -4.60 9.86
C GLY A 33 -10.76 -5.46 8.61
N THR A 34 -11.61 -6.48 8.68
CA THR A 34 -11.89 -7.39 7.55
C THR A 34 -13.38 -7.60 7.36
N THR A 35 -13.78 -7.91 6.13
CA THR A 35 -15.06 -8.51 5.81
C THR A 35 -14.96 -10.02 5.83
N HIS A 36 -16.09 -10.73 5.72
CA HIS A 36 -16.08 -12.19 5.57
C HIS A 36 -15.20 -12.66 4.40
N ILE A 37 -15.27 -11.99 3.26
CA ILE A 37 -14.50 -12.35 2.06
C ILE A 37 -13.01 -12.00 2.24
N THR A 38 -12.69 -10.79 2.65
CA THR A 38 -11.30 -10.33 2.79
C THR A 38 -10.54 -11.02 3.92
N ASN A 39 -11.24 -11.59 4.89
CA ASN A 39 -10.63 -12.38 5.97
C ASN A 39 -9.80 -13.55 5.44
N GLY A 40 -10.25 -14.18 4.34
CA GLY A 40 -9.54 -15.32 3.74
C GLY A 40 -8.17 -14.96 3.15
N CYS A 41 -7.98 -13.73 2.69
CA CYS A 41 -6.71 -13.28 2.10
C CYS A 41 -5.89 -12.39 3.03
N TYR A 42 -6.50 -11.57 3.90
CA TYR A 42 -5.76 -10.64 4.75
C TYR A 42 -5.09 -11.31 5.97
N ARG A 43 -5.58 -12.47 6.40
CA ARG A 43 -5.10 -13.13 7.63
C ARG A 43 -4.12 -14.29 7.36
N LEU A 44 -3.37 -14.22 6.28
CA LEU A 44 -2.28 -15.13 5.96
C LEU A 44 -0.95 -14.63 6.55
N HIS A 45 -0.09 -15.51 7.03
CA HIS A 45 1.16 -15.13 7.69
C HIS A 45 2.04 -14.15 6.90
N PRO A 46 2.29 -14.33 5.59
CA PRO A 46 3.07 -13.35 4.83
C PRO A 46 2.40 -11.97 4.79
N VAL A 47 1.07 -11.93 4.70
CA VAL A 47 0.30 -10.68 4.68
C VAL A 47 0.34 -9.98 6.03
N GLU A 48 0.39 -10.73 7.13
CA GLU A 48 0.53 -10.17 8.48
C GLU A 48 1.84 -9.41 8.67
N TRP A 49 2.93 -9.91 8.10
CA TRP A 49 4.23 -9.24 8.16
C TRP A 49 4.16 -7.88 7.47
N ASN A 50 3.64 -7.85 6.25
CA ASN A 50 3.47 -6.60 5.51
C ASN A 50 2.51 -5.63 6.23
N THR A 51 1.46 -6.17 6.85
CA THR A 51 0.51 -5.38 7.66
C THR A 51 1.22 -4.78 8.88
N GLY A 52 2.04 -5.57 9.57
CA GLY A 52 2.83 -5.12 10.72
C GLY A 52 3.84 -4.03 10.36
N GLU A 53 4.54 -4.21 9.25
CA GLU A 53 5.47 -3.23 8.70
C GLU A 53 4.77 -1.90 8.39
N ALA A 54 3.65 -1.96 7.66
CA ALA A 54 2.86 -0.78 7.34
C ALA A 54 2.29 -0.07 8.59
N ALA A 55 1.84 -0.84 9.59
CA ALA A 55 1.34 -0.29 10.85
C ALA A 55 2.46 0.39 11.66
N GLY A 56 3.64 -0.23 11.73
CA GLY A 56 4.82 0.33 12.38
C GLY A 56 5.29 1.62 11.69
N ALA A 57 5.38 1.60 10.37
CA ALA A 57 5.72 2.78 9.58
C ALA A 57 4.70 3.91 9.75
N LEU A 58 3.40 3.59 9.80
CA LEU A 58 2.34 4.58 10.06
C LEU A 58 2.47 5.19 11.46
N ALA A 59 2.75 4.37 12.47
CA ALA A 59 2.96 4.85 13.84
C ALA A 59 4.14 5.83 13.90
N ALA A 60 5.29 5.47 13.32
CA ALA A 60 6.46 6.32 13.26
C ALA A 60 6.21 7.63 12.48
N PHE A 61 5.50 7.53 11.36
CA PHE A 61 5.13 8.71 10.57
C PHE A 61 4.18 9.64 11.34
N ALA A 62 3.17 9.07 12.03
CA ALA A 62 2.20 9.80 12.83
C ALA A 62 2.88 10.59 13.98
N LEU A 63 3.81 9.93 14.70
CA LEU A 63 4.59 10.56 15.77
C LEU A 63 5.43 11.72 15.20
N LYS A 64 6.15 11.49 14.11
CA LYS A 64 7.00 12.51 13.47
C LYS A 64 6.17 13.70 12.95
N ALA A 65 5.00 13.45 12.40
CA ALA A 65 4.11 14.47 11.89
C ALA A 65 3.30 15.20 13.00
N GLY A 66 3.31 14.68 14.23
CA GLY A 66 2.46 15.19 15.32
C GLY A 66 0.97 15.09 14.97
N ARG A 67 0.57 14.02 14.28
CA ARG A 67 -0.79 13.81 13.80
C ARG A 67 -1.29 12.41 14.17
N GLU A 68 -2.58 12.29 14.46
CA GLU A 68 -3.24 11.00 14.69
C GLU A 68 -3.30 10.19 13.37
N PRO A 69 -3.17 8.85 13.41
CA PRO A 69 -3.27 8.00 12.23
C PRO A 69 -4.54 8.23 11.38
N ALA A 70 -5.67 8.44 12.05
CA ALA A 70 -6.93 8.75 11.36
C ALA A 70 -6.85 10.06 10.54
N ARG A 71 -6.08 11.03 11.01
CA ARG A 71 -5.84 12.29 10.30
C ARG A 71 -4.98 12.09 9.05
N ILE A 72 -3.95 11.26 9.16
CA ILE A 72 -3.10 10.89 8.02
C ILE A 72 -3.93 10.17 6.95
N HIS A 73 -4.81 9.27 7.37
CA HIS A 73 -5.71 8.58 6.45
C HIS A 73 -6.70 9.53 5.76
N ALA A 74 -7.27 10.47 6.49
CA ALA A 74 -8.29 11.39 5.96
C ALA A 74 -7.72 12.48 5.05
N ASP A 75 -6.48 12.92 5.30
CA ASP A 75 -5.82 13.99 4.53
C ASP A 75 -5.10 13.41 3.31
N PRO A 76 -5.49 13.78 2.07
CA PRO A 76 -4.87 13.26 0.85
C PRO A 76 -3.38 13.61 0.74
N GLY A 77 -2.93 14.75 1.24
CA GLY A 77 -1.55 15.19 1.22
C GLY A 77 -0.70 14.33 2.14
N LEU A 78 -1.09 14.22 3.42
CA LEU A 78 -0.40 13.39 4.41
C LEU A 78 -0.38 11.91 4.01
N ARG A 79 -1.49 11.41 3.46
CA ARG A 79 -1.56 10.03 2.96
C ARG A 79 -0.57 9.80 1.82
N ARG A 80 -0.46 10.73 0.87
CA ARG A 80 0.50 10.65 -0.23
C ARG A 80 1.95 10.73 0.27
N ASP A 81 2.23 11.57 1.26
CA ASP A 81 3.56 11.66 1.87
C ASP A 81 3.94 10.36 2.59
N PHE A 82 2.98 9.75 3.29
CA PHE A 82 3.17 8.44 3.89
C PHE A 82 3.42 7.35 2.85
N GLN A 83 2.64 7.31 1.77
CA GLN A 83 2.85 6.37 0.66
C GLN A 83 4.24 6.55 0.02
N ARG A 84 4.66 7.81 -0.20
CA ARG A 84 5.99 8.11 -0.74
C ARG A 84 7.09 7.59 0.18
N ARG A 85 6.93 7.75 1.47
CA ARG A 85 7.86 7.21 2.46
C ARG A 85 7.96 5.70 2.36
N LEU A 86 6.85 4.98 2.37
CA LEU A 86 6.83 3.52 2.21
C LEU A 86 7.57 3.09 0.94
N ALA A 87 7.23 3.70 -0.21
CA ALA A 87 7.87 3.38 -1.48
C ALA A 87 9.38 3.67 -1.49
N SER A 88 9.82 4.76 -0.84
CA SER A 88 11.26 5.09 -0.73
C SER A 88 12.03 4.14 0.20
N GLU A 89 11.35 3.47 1.10
CA GLU A 89 11.92 2.45 1.99
C GLU A 89 11.80 1.02 1.41
N GLY A 90 11.39 0.89 0.14
CA GLY A 90 11.28 -0.39 -0.56
C GLY A 90 9.99 -1.15 -0.29
N VAL A 91 9.01 -0.54 0.39
CA VAL A 91 7.72 -1.17 0.66
C VAL A 91 6.79 -1.01 -0.55
N PRO A 92 6.36 -2.10 -1.20
CA PRO A 92 5.51 -2.02 -2.38
C PRO A 92 4.09 -1.56 -2.01
N LEU A 93 3.56 -0.61 -2.79
CA LEU A 93 2.17 -0.17 -2.72
C LEU A 93 1.30 -0.92 -3.73
N CYS A 94 1.90 -1.31 -4.85
CA CYS A 94 1.29 -2.06 -5.92
C CYS A 94 2.20 -3.20 -6.33
N TRP A 95 1.61 -4.30 -6.80
CA TRP A 95 2.37 -5.47 -7.24
C TRP A 95 2.74 -5.35 -8.71
N PHE A 96 4.04 -5.50 -9.00
CA PHE A 96 4.58 -5.64 -10.34
C PHE A 96 5.48 -6.88 -10.38
N THR A 97 5.46 -7.62 -11.49
CA THR A 97 6.32 -8.79 -11.70
C THR A 97 7.65 -8.45 -12.33
N ASP A 98 7.77 -7.28 -12.93
CA ASP A 98 8.88 -6.76 -13.73
C ASP A 98 9.61 -5.57 -13.06
N VAL A 99 9.20 -5.16 -11.87
CA VAL A 99 9.81 -4.07 -11.10
C VAL A 99 10.17 -4.56 -9.70
N GLY A 100 11.43 -4.89 -9.49
CA GLY A 100 11.97 -5.23 -8.18
C GLY A 100 12.22 -4.00 -7.30
N VAL A 101 12.41 -4.23 -6.02
CA VAL A 101 12.70 -3.16 -5.03
C VAL A 101 14.02 -2.45 -5.29
N ASP A 102 14.94 -3.08 -5.99
CA ASP A 102 16.24 -2.58 -6.43
C ASP A 102 16.17 -1.74 -7.71
N HIS A 103 15.01 -1.68 -8.36
CA HIS A 103 14.84 -0.90 -9.58
C HIS A 103 15.01 0.61 -9.29
N PRO A 104 15.84 1.36 -10.05
CA PRO A 104 16.10 2.78 -9.77
C PRO A 104 14.86 3.67 -9.71
N ALA A 105 13.82 3.33 -10.46
CA ALA A 105 12.56 4.06 -10.48
C ALA A 105 11.48 3.42 -9.60
N PHE A 106 11.82 2.47 -8.71
CA PHE A 106 10.83 1.73 -7.90
C PHE A 106 9.84 2.66 -7.20
N ALA A 107 10.34 3.60 -6.39
CA ALA A 107 9.47 4.50 -5.63
C ALA A 107 8.56 5.36 -6.53
N ALA A 108 9.10 5.86 -7.65
CA ALA A 108 8.33 6.65 -8.60
C ALA A 108 7.22 5.84 -9.28
N LEU A 109 7.51 4.60 -9.67
CA LEU A 109 6.55 3.69 -10.28
C LEU A 109 5.45 3.28 -9.28
N GLN A 110 5.81 2.98 -8.04
CA GLN A 110 4.86 2.69 -6.98
C GLN A 110 3.90 3.86 -6.74
N MET A 111 4.42 5.08 -6.73
CA MET A 111 3.60 6.29 -6.55
C MET A 111 2.69 6.57 -7.75
N ALA A 112 3.16 6.34 -8.96
CA ALA A 112 2.35 6.48 -10.18
C ALA A 112 1.21 5.44 -10.21
N ALA A 113 1.49 4.21 -9.81
CA ALA A 113 0.49 3.15 -9.70
C ALA A 113 -0.56 3.46 -8.62
N ALA A 114 -0.11 3.88 -7.44
CA ALA A 114 -1.00 4.26 -6.34
C ALA A 114 -1.88 5.48 -6.67
N ALA A 115 -1.43 6.35 -7.58
CA ALA A 115 -2.21 7.46 -8.11
C ALA A 115 -3.17 7.07 -9.24
N GLY A 116 -3.13 5.81 -9.71
CA GLY A 116 -3.92 5.35 -10.85
C GLY A 116 -3.44 5.93 -12.20
N GLU A 117 -2.20 6.42 -12.25
CA GLU A 117 -1.62 7.03 -13.46
C GLU A 117 -0.98 5.99 -14.39
N ILE A 118 -0.79 4.78 -13.90
CA ILE A 118 -0.35 3.62 -14.71
C ILE A 118 -1.59 2.87 -15.18
N GLN A 119 -1.73 2.77 -16.50
CA GLN A 119 -2.80 2.02 -17.15
C GLN A 119 -2.19 0.80 -17.83
N GLY A 120 -2.84 -0.35 -17.70
CA GLY A 120 -2.39 -1.60 -18.34
C GLY A 120 -2.70 -2.81 -17.47
N ALA A 121 -2.02 -3.93 -17.75
CA ALA A 121 -2.17 -5.12 -16.92
C ALA A 121 -1.68 -4.84 -15.49
N PRO A 122 -2.44 -5.24 -14.48
CA PRO A 122 -2.16 -4.83 -13.10
C PRO A 122 -0.86 -5.38 -12.50
N ASP A 123 -0.22 -6.30 -13.17
CA ASP A 123 0.91 -7.10 -12.69
C ASP A 123 2.19 -6.93 -13.53
N SER A 124 2.18 -6.13 -14.59
CA SER A 124 3.35 -5.90 -15.43
C SER A 124 3.41 -4.47 -15.92
N LEU A 125 4.57 -3.84 -15.75
CA LEU A 125 4.83 -2.49 -16.24
C LEU A 125 5.06 -2.46 -17.75
N GLU A 126 5.57 -3.54 -18.35
CA GLU A 126 5.73 -3.65 -19.79
C GLU A 126 4.39 -3.56 -20.53
N ALA A 127 3.33 -4.07 -19.90
CA ALA A 127 1.96 -3.95 -20.41
C ALA A 127 1.28 -2.63 -20.02
N ALA A 128 1.89 -1.84 -19.15
CA ALA A 128 1.35 -0.58 -18.66
C ALA A 128 1.91 0.58 -19.51
N ALA A 129 1.05 1.19 -20.31
CA ALA A 129 1.40 2.44 -20.99
C ALA A 129 1.41 3.60 -19.99
N LEU A 130 2.61 4.06 -19.59
CA LEU A 130 2.74 5.26 -18.78
C LEU A 130 2.44 6.51 -19.60
N PRO A 131 1.43 7.32 -19.25
CA PRO A 131 1.19 8.59 -19.90
C PRO A 131 2.42 9.50 -19.81
N PRO A 132 2.73 10.32 -20.83
CA PRO A 132 3.87 11.24 -20.80
C PRO A 132 3.89 12.19 -19.61
N ALA A 133 2.71 12.58 -19.12
CA ALA A 133 2.56 13.43 -17.94
C ALA A 133 3.02 12.72 -16.65
N ALA A 134 2.72 11.43 -16.49
CA ALA A 134 3.17 10.62 -15.37
C ALA A 134 4.69 10.45 -15.40
N ARG A 135 5.29 10.16 -16.56
CA ARG A 135 6.74 10.07 -16.71
C ARG A 135 7.45 11.32 -16.22
N ARG A 136 7.03 12.50 -16.69
CA ARG A 136 7.62 13.79 -16.26
C ARG A 136 7.45 14.04 -14.77
N ARG A 137 6.28 13.71 -14.21
CA ARG A 137 5.96 13.95 -12.80
C ARG A 137 6.79 13.11 -11.84
N PHE A 138 7.13 11.89 -12.23
CA PHE A 138 7.86 10.92 -11.41
C PHE A 138 9.32 10.74 -11.82
N GLY A 139 9.81 11.50 -12.80
CA GLY A 139 11.20 11.45 -13.25
C GLY A 139 11.56 10.17 -14.01
N LEU A 140 10.61 9.59 -14.76
CA LEU A 140 10.76 8.36 -15.54
C LEU A 140 11.06 8.63 -17.02
#